data_26d896cea29596bfcce32146a0b63e64
#
_entry.id   26d896cea29596bfcce32146a0b63e64
#
_cell.length_a   1.000
_cell.length_b   1.000
_cell.length_c   1.000
_cell.angle_alpha   90.00
_cell.angle_beta   90.00
_cell.angle_gamma   90.00
#
_symmetry.space_group_name_H-M   'P 1'
#
loop_
_entity.id
_entity.type
_entity.pdbx_description
1 polymer ?
#
loop_
_entity_poly.entity_id
_entity_poly.type
_entity_poly.pdbx_seq_one_letter_code
_entity_poly.pdbx_strand_id
1 'polypeptide(L)'
;MYRAEIISNQSVQDDITEFLEREISGIQYTIIPEVHGKGISTKKLGDTVWPEMNFILFAYVDLEGAQKIKAGIAQIKEKFPKEGISLFFTKVEEI
;
A
#
# COMPACT_ATOMS: atom_id res chain seq x y z
N MET A 1 17.26 -4.66 -6.99
CA MET A 1 16.26 -3.62 -6.64
C MET A 1 14.87 -4.16 -6.80
N TYR A 2 13.97 -3.70 -5.98
CA TYR A 2 12.59 -4.14 -5.99
C TYR A 2 11.67 -2.93 -6.05
N ARG A 3 10.59 -3.06 -6.81
CA ARG A 3 9.48 -2.12 -6.75
C ARG A 3 8.45 -2.69 -5.78
N ALA A 4 8.17 -1.95 -4.73
CA ALA A 4 7.04 -2.23 -3.86
C ALA A 4 5.83 -1.48 -4.41
N GLU A 5 4.75 -2.19 -4.63
CA GLU A 5 3.49 -1.62 -5.07
C GLU A 5 2.46 -1.85 -3.98
N ILE A 6 1.97 -0.76 -3.43
CA ILE A 6 0.96 -0.80 -2.38
C ILE A 6 -0.33 -0.22 -2.94
N ILE A 7 -1.38 -1.02 -2.91
CA ILE A 7 -2.72 -0.57 -3.29
C ILE A 7 -3.56 -0.66 -2.03
N SER A 8 -4.11 0.45 -1.59
CA SER A 8 -4.76 0.48 -0.29
C SER A 8 -5.89 1.49 -0.26
N ASN A 9 -6.82 1.25 0.65
CA ASN A 9 -7.84 2.21 0.98
C ASN A 9 -7.19 3.51 1.47
N GLN A 10 -7.75 4.62 1.05
CA GLN A 10 -7.22 5.95 1.37
C GLN A 10 -7.22 6.22 2.88
N SER A 11 -8.10 5.57 3.63
CA SER A 11 -8.20 5.78 5.07
C SER A 11 -6.93 5.46 5.85
N VAL A 12 -6.07 4.59 5.31
CA VAL A 12 -4.83 4.20 5.99
C VAL A 12 -3.58 4.74 5.28
N GLN A 13 -3.76 5.71 4.38
CA GLN A 13 -2.62 6.27 3.64
C GLN A 13 -1.56 6.85 4.57
N ASP A 14 -1.97 7.65 5.55
CA ASP A 14 -1.02 8.28 6.46
C ASP A 14 -0.28 7.26 7.31
N ASP A 15 -0.98 6.21 7.75
CA ASP A 15 -0.34 5.13 8.50
C ASP A 15 0.77 4.48 7.70
N ILE A 16 0.53 4.26 6.42
CA ILE A 16 1.51 3.63 5.53
C ILE A 16 2.68 4.55 5.24
N THR A 17 2.43 5.81 4.88
CA THR A 17 3.51 6.73 4.57
C THR A 17 4.36 7.05 5.79
N GLU A 18 3.75 7.23 6.95
CA GLU A 18 4.48 7.45 8.19
C GLU A 18 5.36 6.25 8.55
N PHE A 19 4.85 5.05 8.38
CA PHE A 19 5.64 3.85 8.57
C PHE A 19 6.85 3.80 7.66
N LEU A 20 6.65 4.04 6.36
CA LEU A 20 7.74 4.00 5.39
C LEU A 20 8.83 5.02 5.72
N GLU A 21 8.42 6.23 6.04
CA GLU A 21 9.37 7.32 6.35
C GLU A 21 10.12 7.08 7.66
N ARG A 22 9.48 6.44 8.63
CA ARG A 22 10.12 6.12 9.90
C ARG A 22 11.12 4.98 9.77
N GLU A 23 10.76 3.94 9.00
CA GLU A 23 11.54 2.69 8.99
C GLU A 23 12.61 2.65 7.92
N ILE A 24 12.48 3.43 6.88
CA ILE A 24 13.44 3.43 5.76
C ILE A 24 13.93 4.84 5.55
N SER A 25 15.15 5.10 6.01
CA SER A 25 15.75 6.41 5.90
C SER A 25 15.92 6.81 4.45
N GLY A 26 15.45 8.00 4.10
CA GLY A 26 15.60 8.54 2.76
C GLY A 26 14.73 7.87 1.70
N ILE A 27 13.71 7.12 2.10
CA ILE A 27 12.85 6.45 1.12
C ILE A 27 12.22 7.47 0.18
N GLN A 28 12.21 7.11 -1.09
CA GLN A 28 11.51 7.85 -2.12
C GLN A 28 10.33 7.02 -2.59
N TYR A 29 9.19 7.67 -2.71
CA TYR A 29 7.99 7.00 -3.20
C TYR A 29 7.14 7.95 -4.01
N THR A 30 6.28 7.37 -4.83
CA THR A 30 5.32 8.10 -5.64
C THR A 30 3.93 7.60 -5.31
N ILE A 31 3.01 8.51 -5.13
CA ILE A 31 1.61 8.17 -4.85
C ILE A 31 0.75 8.61 -6.02
N ILE A 32 -0.13 7.70 -6.45
CA ILE A 32 -1.23 8.01 -7.33
C ILE A 32 -2.47 8.04 -6.44
N PRO A 33 -3.01 9.23 -6.15
CA PRO A 33 -4.16 9.35 -5.25
C PRO A 33 -5.47 9.09 -5.97
N GLU A 34 -6.51 8.87 -5.19
CA GLU A 34 -7.88 8.87 -5.68
C GLU A 34 -8.13 7.91 -6.83
N VAL A 35 -7.66 6.66 -6.68
CA VAL A 35 -7.97 5.62 -7.65
C VAL A 35 -9.17 4.82 -7.17
N HIS A 36 -10.03 4.45 -8.09
CA HIS A 36 -11.16 3.62 -7.76
C HIS A 36 -10.75 2.17 -7.69
N GLY A 37 -11.28 1.45 -6.70
CA GLY A 37 -11.00 0.04 -6.55
C GLY A 37 -12.25 -0.72 -6.19
N LYS A 38 -12.24 -2.01 -6.48
CA LYS A 38 -13.28 -2.95 -6.10
C LYS A 38 -12.63 -4.13 -5.40
N GLY A 39 -12.93 -4.26 -4.13
CA GLY A 39 -12.47 -5.41 -3.35
C GLY A 39 -13.56 -6.46 -3.22
N ILE A 40 -13.16 -7.63 -2.77
CA ILE A 40 -14.08 -8.75 -2.60
C ILE A 40 -15.04 -8.47 -1.44
N SER A 41 -14.53 -7.87 -0.38
CA SER A 41 -15.24 -7.73 0.89
C SER A 41 -16.15 -6.51 0.97
N THR A 42 -16.11 -5.62 0.02
CA THR A 42 -16.76 -4.32 0.14
C THR A 42 -18.13 -4.25 -0.46
N LYS A 43 -18.49 -5.21 -1.29
CA LYS A 43 -19.77 -5.19 -1.97
C LYS A 43 -20.87 -5.63 -1.03
N LYS A 44 -21.79 -4.73 -0.75
CA LYS A 44 -22.99 -5.03 0.02
C LYS A 44 -24.17 -5.04 -0.92
N LEU A 45 -25.05 -5.99 -0.71
CA LEU A 45 -26.24 -6.13 -1.53
C LEU A 45 -27.13 -4.89 -1.37
N GLY A 46 -27.53 -4.32 -2.48
CA GLY A 46 -28.38 -3.12 -2.48
C GLY A 46 -27.65 -1.83 -2.15
N ASP A 47 -26.36 -1.90 -1.96
CA ASP A 47 -25.57 -0.73 -1.65
C ASP A 47 -25.23 0.03 -2.93
N THR A 48 -25.54 1.33 -2.94
CA THR A 48 -25.23 2.21 -4.06
C THR A 48 -23.93 2.96 -3.85
N VAL A 49 -23.19 2.58 -2.83
CA VAL A 49 -21.93 3.24 -2.49
C VAL A 49 -20.93 3.05 -3.63
N TRP A 50 -20.21 4.11 -3.91
CA TRP A 50 -19.16 4.13 -4.91
C TRP A 50 -18.07 3.10 -4.58
N PRO A 51 -17.31 2.64 -5.59
CA PRO A 51 -16.12 1.84 -5.33
C PRO A 51 -15.24 2.53 -4.30
N GLU A 52 -14.49 1.74 -3.55
CA GLU A 52 -13.57 2.30 -2.57
C GLU A 52 -12.63 3.30 -3.22
N MET A 53 -12.39 4.39 -2.50
CA MET A 53 -11.37 5.33 -2.89
C MET A 53 -10.03 4.80 -2.38
N ASN A 54 -9.18 4.42 -3.30
CA ASN A 54 -7.87 3.86 -3.01
C ASN A 54 -6.76 4.82 -3.42
N PHE A 55 -5.55 4.49 -3.02
CA PHE A 55 -4.34 5.08 -3.58
C PHE A 55 -3.40 3.96 -4.00
N ILE A 56 -2.46 4.29 -4.86
CA ILE A 56 -1.38 3.38 -5.24
C ILE A 56 -0.06 4.07 -4.89
N LEU A 57 0.81 3.35 -4.22
CA LEU A 57 2.13 3.85 -3.86
C LEU A 57 3.18 2.94 -4.48
N PHE A 58 4.15 3.56 -5.14
CA PHE A 58 5.32 2.86 -5.67
C PHE A 58 6.55 3.33 -4.93
N ALA A 59 7.36 2.39 -4.46
CA ALA A 59 8.67 2.67 -3.88
C ALA A 59 9.69 1.71 -4.45
N TYR A 60 10.91 2.18 -4.66
CA TYR A 60 11.98 1.36 -5.18
C TYR A 60 13.02 1.19 -4.09
N VAL A 61 13.28 -0.05 -3.69
CA VAL A 61 14.09 -0.35 -2.52
C VAL A 61 15.02 -1.54 -2.80
N ASP A 62 16.03 -1.68 -1.97
CA ASP A 62 16.86 -2.88 -1.97
C ASP A 62 16.15 -4.01 -1.21
N LEU A 63 16.82 -5.16 -1.09
CA LEU A 63 16.24 -6.32 -0.42
C LEU A 63 15.90 -6.02 1.04
N GLU A 64 16.77 -5.31 1.74
CA GLU A 64 16.52 -4.96 3.14
C GLU A 64 15.28 -4.08 3.27
N GLY A 65 15.15 -3.09 2.40
CA GLY A 65 13.96 -2.24 2.35
C GLY A 65 12.70 -3.03 2.04
N ALA A 66 12.78 -3.95 1.10
CA ALA A 66 11.64 -4.81 0.76
C ALA A 66 11.18 -5.64 1.95
N GLN A 67 12.13 -6.21 2.71
CA GLN A 67 11.81 -6.99 3.90
C GLN A 67 11.16 -6.13 4.98
N LYS A 68 11.65 -4.91 5.17
CA LYS A 68 11.04 -3.96 6.12
C LYS A 68 9.62 -3.60 5.73
N ILE A 69 9.39 -3.34 4.45
CA ILE A 69 8.06 -3.02 3.94
C ILE A 69 7.11 -4.19 4.15
N LYS A 70 7.56 -5.39 3.83
CA LYS A 70 6.74 -6.60 4.01
C LYS A 70 6.31 -6.76 5.46
N ALA A 71 7.25 -6.64 6.40
CA ALA A 71 6.96 -6.80 7.82
C ALA A 71 6.03 -5.70 8.33
N GLY A 72 6.27 -4.46 7.95
CA GLY A 72 5.47 -3.33 8.42
C GLY A 72 4.06 -3.33 7.86
N ILE A 73 3.90 -3.66 6.58
CA ILE A 73 2.57 -3.74 5.99
C ILE A 73 1.77 -4.88 6.64
N ALA A 74 2.43 -6.00 6.96
CA ALA A 74 1.74 -7.08 7.70
C ALA A 74 1.19 -6.59 9.03
N GLN A 75 1.95 -5.77 9.77
CA GLN A 75 1.49 -5.19 11.03
C GLN A 75 0.34 -4.22 10.83
N ILE A 76 0.41 -3.39 9.80
CA ILE A 76 -0.66 -2.44 9.50
C ILE A 76 -1.95 -3.19 9.14
N LYS A 77 -1.84 -4.28 8.38
CA LYS A 77 -3.01 -5.12 8.05
C LYS A 77 -3.66 -5.71 9.29
N GLU A 78 -2.88 -6.12 10.27
CA GLU A 78 -3.41 -6.62 11.54
C GLU A 78 -4.14 -5.53 12.32
N LYS A 79 -3.61 -4.31 12.29
CA LYS A 79 -4.20 -3.18 12.98
C LYS A 79 -5.51 -2.72 12.33
N PHE A 80 -5.60 -2.84 11.02
CA PHE A 80 -6.76 -2.39 10.26
C PHE A 80 -7.34 -3.54 9.42
N PRO A 81 -7.88 -4.57 10.06
CA PRO A 81 -8.27 -5.79 9.35
C PRO A 81 -9.43 -5.62 8.37
N LYS A 82 -10.17 -4.51 8.48
CA LYS A 82 -11.29 -4.24 7.57
C LYS A 82 -10.90 -3.39 6.38
N GLU A 83 -9.67 -2.88 6.37
CA GLU A 83 -9.20 -2.05 5.26
C GLU A 83 -8.50 -2.91 4.22
N GLY A 84 -8.77 -2.62 2.95
CA GLY A 84 -8.10 -3.31 1.85
C GLY A 84 -6.69 -2.79 1.68
N ILE A 85 -5.70 -3.63 1.92
CA ILE A 85 -4.29 -3.30 1.72
C ILE A 85 -3.65 -4.44 0.96
N SER A 86 -3.07 -4.14 -0.19
CA SER A 86 -2.34 -5.12 -1.00
C SER A 86 -0.92 -4.65 -1.21
N LEU A 87 0.00 -5.58 -1.12
CA LEU A 87 1.43 -5.31 -1.35
C LEU A 87 1.97 -6.34 -2.32
N PHE A 88 2.60 -5.85 -3.37
CA PHE A 88 3.26 -6.68 -4.36
C PHE A 88 4.69 -6.20 -4.55
N PHE A 89 5.59 -7.13 -4.84
CA PHE A 89 6.96 -6.80 -5.21
C PHE A 89 7.26 -7.28 -6.62
N THR A 90 7.97 -6.46 -7.36
CA THR A 90 8.51 -6.82 -8.66
C THR A 90 10.00 -6.52 -8.64
N LYS A 91 10.79 -7.49 -9.08
CA LYS A 91 12.22 -7.27 -9.24
C LYS A 91 12.44 -6.38 -10.45
N VAL A 92 13.21 -5.31 -10.29
CA VAL A 92 13.41 -4.31 -11.33
C VAL A 92 14.89 -4.01 -11.49
N GLU A 93 15.22 -3.47 -12.65
CA GLU A 93 16.57 -3.02 -12.97
C GLU A 93 16.55 -1.50 -13.04
N GLU A 94 17.44 -0.89 -12.26
CA GLU A 94 17.60 0.57 -12.32
C GLU A 94 18.61 0.90 -13.41
N ILE A 95 18.30 1.87 -14.22
CA ILE A 95 19.15 2.30 -15.33
C ILE A 95 20.07 3.43 -14.92
#